data_605fa8be867e64de5166691f2162fbe1
#
_entry.id   605fa8be867e64de5166691f2162fbe1
#
_cell.length_a   1.000
_cell.length_b   1.000
_cell.length_c   1.000
_cell.angle_alpha   90.00
_cell.angle_beta   90.00
_cell.angle_gamma   90.00
#
_symmetry.space_group_name_H-M   'P 1'
#
loop_
_entity.id
_entity.type
_entity.pdbx_description
1 polymer ?
#
loop_
_entity_poly.entity_id
_entity_poly.type
_entity_poly.pdbx_seq_one_letter_code
_entity_poly.pdbx_strand_id
1 'polypeptide(L)'
;VLRRIEREPMRYIGALVKALFSIFFGLVISLTIASPVFANSLTSTTPVSGAILNTAPSAITLTTDSPLAEMGSEIKVTDPKGSRVDDGALTIDGNSAVIGLLSLTEKGVYTVEYSLISDNDVPLEGSYTFTFNAPGQITTPAPTKTKDSQVQSSNNFGTTIFVLLVGVAAIVVAIGLIWYGRKLYNER
;
A
#
# COMPACT_ATOMS: atom_id res chain seq x y z
N VAL A 1 -36.34 -27.80 -52.87
CA VAL A 1 -34.93 -27.30 -52.85
C VAL A 1 -34.79 -26.05 -52.00
N LEU A 2 -35.85 -25.38 -51.57
CA LEU A 2 -35.77 -24.06 -50.85
C LEU A 2 -35.71 -24.13 -49.32
N ARG A 3 -35.70 -25.30 -48.67
CA ARG A 3 -35.69 -25.43 -47.20
C ARG A 3 -34.32 -25.56 -46.57
N ARG A 4 -33.24 -25.56 -47.34
CA ARG A 4 -31.88 -25.83 -46.83
C ARG A 4 -31.07 -24.60 -46.49
N ILE A 5 -31.54 -23.42 -46.83
CA ILE A 5 -30.74 -22.17 -46.71
C ILE A 5 -30.96 -21.46 -45.36
N GLU A 6 -32.03 -21.74 -44.61
CA GLU A 6 -32.35 -21.02 -43.39
C GLU A 6 -31.71 -21.57 -42.08
N ARG A 7 -31.06 -22.73 -42.11
CA ARG A 7 -30.50 -23.36 -40.89
C ARG A 7 -29.06 -23.01 -40.61
N GLU A 8 -28.36 -22.42 -41.53
CA GLU A 8 -26.92 -22.11 -41.38
C GLU A 8 -26.61 -20.94 -40.45
N PRO A 9 -27.33 -19.80 -40.42
CA PRO A 9 -26.96 -18.68 -39.58
C PRO A 9 -27.09 -18.94 -38.07
N MET A 10 -28.00 -19.84 -37.66
CA MET A 10 -28.21 -20.13 -36.24
C MET A 10 -27.07 -20.96 -35.60
N ARG A 11 -26.38 -21.79 -36.39
CA ARG A 11 -25.24 -22.59 -35.89
C ARG A 11 -24.02 -21.72 -35.60
N TYR A 12 -23.78 -20.68 -36.39
CA TYR A 12 -22.68 -19.73 -36.18
C TYR A 12 -22.94 -18.83 -34.99
N ILE A 13 -24.17 -18.40 -34.75
CA ILE A 13 -24.55 -17.59 -33.59
C ILE A 13 -24.32 -18.38 -32.29
N GLY A 14 -24.72 -19.66 -32.26
CA GLY A 14 -24.48 -20.53 -31.08
C GLY A 14 -22.98 -20.79 -30.80
N ALA A 15 -22.19 -20.96 -31.87
CA ALA A 15 -20.74 -21.12 -31.72
C ALA A 15 -20.05 -19.83 -31.22
N LEU A 16 -20.48 -18.68 -31.73
CA LEU A 16 -19.95 -17.37 -31.35
C LEU A 16 -20.29 -17.02 -29.91
N VAL A 17 -21.50 -17.32 -29.45
CA VAL A 17 -21.90 -17.14 -28.04
C VAL A 17 -21.11 -18.05 -27.10
N LYS A 18 -20.86 -19.31 -27.48
CA LYS A 18 -20.03 -20.23 -26.70
C LYS A 18 -18.58 -19.76 -26.63
N ALA A 19 -18.03 -19.26 -27.73
CA ALA A 19 -16.68 -18.72 -27.79
C ALA A 19 -16.53 -17.47 -26.90
N LEU A 20 -17.49 -16.54 -26.98
CA LEU A 20 -17.50 -15.33 -26.12
C LEU A 20 -17.66 -15.68 -24.65
N PHE A 21 -18.49 -16.67 -24.31
CA PHE A 21 -18.65 -17.14 -22.92
C PHE A 21 -17.39 -17.81 -22.40
N SER A 22 -16.71 -18.60 -23.23
CA SER A 22 -15.42 -19.23 -22.87
C SER A 22 -14.32 -18.19 -22.63
N ILE A 23 -14.23 -17.15 -23.49
CA ILE A 23 -13.28 -16.05 -23.34
C ILE A 23 -13.57 -15.25 -22.07
N PHE A 24 -14.84 -14.95 -21.81
CA PHE A 24 -15.25 -14.22 -20.61
C PHE A 24 -14.97 -15.03 -19.34
N PHE A 25 -15.24 -16.35 -19.35
CA PHE A 25 -14.96 -17.23 -18.21
C PHE A 25 -13.45 -17.38 -17.96
N GLY A 26 -12.65 -17.47 -19.03
CA GLY A 26 -11.20 -17.47 -18.95
C GLY A 26 -10.63 -16.17 -18.39
N LEU A 27 -11.20 -15.01 -18.77
CA LEU A 27 -10.81 -13.70 -18.24
C LEU A 27 -11.15 -13.56 -16.76
N VAL A 28 -12.31 -14.04 -16.31
CA VAL A 28 -12.73 -14.01 -14.91
C VAL A 28 -11.81 -14.88 -14.04
N ILE A 29 -11.45 -16.08 -14.51
CA ILE A 29 -10.52 -16.97 -13.80
C ILE A 29 -9.13 -16.34 -13.72
N SER A 30 -8.66 -15.68 -14.77
CA SER A 30 -7.36 -14.99 -14.79
C SER A 30 -7.27 -13.85 -13.76
N LEU A 31 -8.38 -13.19 -13.45
CA LEU A 31 -8.43 -12.09 -12.46
C LEU A 31 -8.37 -12.58 -11.01
N THR A 32 -8.68 -13.86 -10.73
CA THR A 32 -8.75 -14.39 -9.36
C THR A 32 -7.41 -14.92 -8.83
N ILE A 33 -6.37 -14.98 -9.67
CA ILE A 33 -5.04 -15.52 -9.31
C ILE A 33 -4.10 -14.41 -8.79
N ALA A 34 -4.56 -13.16 -8.66
CA ALA A 34 -3.78 -12.12 -8.01
C ALA A 34 -3.69 -12.44 -6.51
N SER A 35 -2.64 -13.16 -6.12
CA SER A 35 -2.31 -13.35 -4.70
C SER A 35 -2.07 -11.97 -4.08
N PRO A 36 -2.64 -11.66 -2.91
CA PRO A 36 -2.27 -10.46 -2.19
C PRO A 36 -0.78 -10.55 -1.86
N VAL A 37 0.01 -9.65 -2.42
CA VAL A 37 1.38 -9.42 -1.95
C VAL A 37 1.23 -8.63 -0.67
N PHE A 38 1.47 -9.27 0.47
CA PHE A 38 1.61 -8.58 1.75
C PHE A 38 2.98 -7.88 1.71
N ALA A 39 2.96 -6.58 1.44
CA ALA A 39 4.14 -5.75 1.61
C ALA A 39 4.31 -5.50 3.11
N ASN A 40 5.53 -5.71 3.64
CA ASN A 40 5.88 -5.31 5.00
C ASN A 40 5.64 -3.80 5.16
N SER A 41 5.12 -3.39 6.31
CA SER A 41 4.83 -1.99 6.58
C SER A 41 5.35 -1.55 7.95
N LEU A 42 5.74 -0.28 8.04
CA LEU A 42 6.16 0.34 9.28
C LEU A 42 4.91 0.66 10.12
N THR A 43 4.81 0.06 11.30
CA THR A 43 3.65 0.23 12.21
C THR A 43 3.87 1.32 13.23
N SER A 44 5.11 1.51 13.70
CA SER A 44 5.46 2.60 14.62
C SER A 44 6.92 3.01 14.54
N THR A 45 7.19 4.23 14.98
CA THR A 45 8.55 4.78 15.13
C THR A 45 8.73 5.42 16.50
N THR A 46 9.91 5.31 17.06
CA THR A 46 10.33 6.06 18.26
C THR A 46 11.68 6.71 17.97
N PRO A 47 11.76 8.04 17.94
CA PRO A 47 10.69 9.02 18.09
C PRO A 47 9.63 8.92 16.99
N VAL A 48 8.40 9.36 17.28
CA VAL A 48 7.32 9.40 16.30
C VAL A 48 7.67 10.35 15.16
N SER A 49 7.31 10.00 13.94
CA SER A 49 7.51 10.86 12.76
C SER A 49 6.93 12.26 12.98
N GLY A 50 7.73 13.29 12.72
CA GLY A 50 7.37 14.69 12.94
C GLY A 50 7.42 15.16 14.40
N ALA A 51 7.85 14.32 15.36
CA ALA A 51 7.93 14.69 16.77
C ALA A 51 8.89 15.87 17.00
N ILE A 52 8.55 16.70 17.97
CA ILE A 52 9.41 17.78 18.47
C ILE A 52 9.89 17.39 19.88
N LEU A 53 11.19 17.18 20.03
CA LEU A 53 11.82 16.68 21.25
C LEU A 53 12.62 17.78 21.93
N ASN A 54 12.46 17.92 23.23
CA ASN A 54 13.28 18.80 24.08
C ASN A 54 14.38 18.03 24.81
N THR A 55 14.34 16.69 24.74
CA THR A 55 15.36 15.79 25.30
C THR A 55 15.89 14.92 24.16
N ALA A 56 17.21 14.79 24.08
CA ALA A 56 17.84 13.95 23.06
C ALA A 56 17.43 12.49 23.26
N PRO A 57 16.90 11.81 22.23
CA PRO A 57 16.67 10.37 22.27
C PRO A 57 18.03 9.66 22.25
N SER A 58 18.11 8.53 22.94
CA SER A 58 19.33 7.69 22.95
C SER A 58 19.35 6.66 21.84
N ALA A 59 18.20 6.37 21.24
CA ALA A 59 18.05 5.39 20.16
C ALA A 59 16.85 5.72 19.25
N ILE A 60 16.88 5.16 18.07
CA ILE A 60 15.73 5.07 17.16
C ILE A 60 15.21 3.64 17.18
N THR A 61 13.90 3.48 17.28
CA THR A 61 13.23 2.20 17.18
C THR A 61 12.21 2.26 16.04
N LEU A 62 12.26 1.29 15.14
CA LEU A 62 11.30 1.10 14.07
C LEU A 62 10.61 -0.24 14.29
N THR A 63 9.27 -0.28 14.26
CA THR A 63 8.50 -1.51 14.40
C THR A 63 7.69 -1.74 13.15
N THR A 64 7.73 -2.95 12.64
CA THR A 64 7.06 -3.40 11.42
C THR A 64 5.94 -4.40 11.76
N ASP A 65 5.13 -4.73 10.78
CA ASP A 65 4.08 -5.76 10.91
C ASP A 65 4.61 -7.19 10.69
N SER A 66 5.81 -7.32 10.14
CA SER A 66 6.46 -8.61 9.85
C SER A 66 7.83 -8.69 10.50
N PRO A 67 8.32 -9.90 10.86
CA PRO A 67 9.65 -10.10 11.38
C PRO A 67 10.73 -9.58 10.42
N LEU A 68 11.78 -9.01 11.00
CA LEU A 68 12.92 -8.43 10.29
C LEU A 68 14.13 -9.35 10.31
N ALA A 69 14.92 -9.30 9.23
CA ALA A 69 16.22 -9.95 9.14
C ALA A 69 17.34 -8.96 9.48
N GLU A 70 18.34 -9.42 10.23
CA GLU A 70 19.52 -8.59 10.54
C GLU A 70 20.37 -8.33 9.29
N MET A 71 20.50 -9.35 8.44
CA MET A 71 21.34 -9.27 7.24
C MET A 71 20.65 -8.42 6.17
N GLY A 72 21.33 -7.35 5.77
CA GLY A 72 20.87 -6.45 4.71
C GLY A 72 19.96 -5.30 5.19
N SER A 73 19.53 -5.31 6.46
CA SER A 73 18.82 -4.17 7.05
C SER A 73 19.79 -3.06 7.45
N GLU A 74 19.41 -1.81 7.21
CA GLU A 74 20.18 -0.62 7.56
C GLU A 74 19.24 0.50 8.05
N ILE A 75 19.72 1.23 9.06
CA ILE A 75 19.13 2.50 9.50
C ILE A 75 20.26 3.52 9.55
N LYS A 76 19.99 4.71 9.02
CA LYS A 76 20.93 5.83 9.00
C LYS A 76 20.23 7.06 9.55
N VAL A 77 20.87 7.75 10.48
CA VAL A 77 20.36 8.98 11.07
C VAL A 77 21.32 10.13 10.77
N THR A 78 20.79 11.22 10.20
CA THR A 78 21.56 12.41 9.89
C THR A 78 21.06 13.62 10.66
N ASP A 79 22.01 14.45 11.08
CA ASP A 79 21.76 15.73 11.73
C ASP A 79 21.32 16.81 10.71
N PRO A 80 20.93 18.02 11.17
CA PRO A 80 20.56 19.13 10.28
C PRO A 80 21.67 19.60 9.33
N LYS A 81 22.93 19.21 9.57
CA LYS A 81 24.09 19.52 8.74
C LYS A 81 24.43 18.40 7.75
N GLY A 82 23.68 17.27 7.81
CA GLY A 82 23.92 16.10 6.98
C GLY A 82 24.97 15.12 7.52
N SER A 83 25.45 15.32 8.75
CA SER A 83 26.39 14.39 9.39
C SER A 83 25.67 13.19 9.98
N ARG A 84 26.25 12.00 9.86
CA ARG A 84 25.70 10.76 10.44
C ARG A 84 25.86 10.80 11.98
N VAL A 85 24.80 10.50 12.70
CA VAL A 85 24.74 10.59 14.17
C VAL A 85 24.26 9.30 14.85
N ASP A 86 24.04 8.23 14.11
CA ASP A 86 23.84 6.89 14.68
C ASP A 86 25.20 6.24 15.00
N ASP A 87 25.18 5.22 15.86
CA ASP A 87 26.37 4.46 16.26
C ASP A 87 26.73 3.32 15.29
N GLY A 88 25.89 3.09 14.28
CA GLY A 88 26.06 2.03 13.29
C GLY A 88 25.75 0.62 13.80
N ALA A 89 25.35 0.46 15.06
CA ALA A 89 25.03 -0.83 15.67
C ALA A 89 23.52 -1.11 15.61
N LEU A 90 23.06 -1.66 14.47
CA LEU A 90 21.67 -2.08 14.32
C LEU A 90 21.43 -3.39 15.06
N THR A 91 20.39 -3.42 15.88
CA THR A 91 19.91 -4.62 16.58
C THR A 91 18.49 -4.91 16.12
N ILE A 92 18.21 -6.15 15.72
CA ILE A 92 16.88 -6.62 15.37
C ILE A 92 16.36 -7.54 16.47
N ASP A 93 15.14 -7.27 16.93
CA ASP A 93 14.40 -8.13 17.85
C ASP A 93 12.98 -8.35 17.33
N GLY A 94 12.78 -9.49 16.67
CA GLY A 94 11.52 -9.83 16.01
C GLY A 94 11.11 -8.80 14.96
N ASN A 95 10.07 -8.05 15.25
CA ASN A 95 9.52 -7.01 14.36
C ASN A 95 10.15 -5.61 14.60
N SER A 96 11.11 -5.50 15.51
CA SER A 96 11.68 -4.21 15.89
C SER A 96 13.13 -4.09 15.48
N ALA A 97 13.48 -2.97 14.87
CA ALA A 97 14.84 -2.56 14.54
C ALA A 97 15.24 -1.39 15.45
N VAL A 98 16.35 -1.51 16.14
CA VAL A 98 16.85 -0.50 17.08
C VAL A 98 18.27 -0.12 16.70
N ILE A 99 18.54 1.19 16.63
CA ILE A 99 19.88 1.73 16.45
C ILE A 99 20.16 2.80 17.51
N GLY A 100 21.34 2.77 18.12
CA GLY A 100 21.77 3.76 19.07
C GLY A 100 22.09 5.09 18.40
N LEU A 101 21.96 6.18 19.16
CA LEU A 101 22.32 7.51 18.72
C LEU A 101 23.52 8.03 19.51
N LEU A 102 24.42 8.68 18.82
CA LEU A 102 25.45 9.51 19.41
C LEU A 102 24.82 10.75 20.09
N SER A 103 25.59 11.47 20.91
CA SER A 103 25.07 12.68 21.54
C SER A 103 24.64 13.70 20.52
N LEU A 104 23.34 14.04 20.52
CA LEU A 104 22.80 15.08 19.66
C LEU A 104 23.13 16.46 20.20
N THR A 105 23.92 17.23 19.46
CA THR A 105 24.39 18.57 19.86
C THR A 105 23.70 19.68 19.07
N GLU A 106 23.31 19.39 17.86
CA GLU A 106 22.69 20.37 16.96
C GLU A 106 21.18 20.39 17.13
N LYS A 107 20.63 21.59 17.20
CA LYS A 107 19.18 21.74 17.17
C LYS A 107 18.69 21.82 15.73
N GLY A 108 17.54 21.23 15.45
CA GLY A 108 16.94 21.25 14.13
C GLY A 108 16.29 19.93 13.73
N VAL A 109 16.13 19.74 12.43
CA VAL A 109 15.47 18.56 11.88
C VAL A 109 16.50 17.46 11.64
N TYR A 110 16.25 16.31 12.23
CA TYR A 110 17.00 15.07 12.02
C TYR A 110 16.24 14.20 11.05
N THR A 111 16.97 13.55 10.15
CA THR A 111 16.39 12.64 9.16
C THR A 111 16.80 11.22 9.45
N VAL A 112 15.83 10.32 9.50
CA VAL A 112 16.02 8.88 9.63
C VAL A 112 15.69 8.24 8.29
N GLU A 113 16.67 7.63 7.65
CA GLU A 113 16.53 6.82 6.45
C GLU A 113 16.64 5.35 6.84
N TYR A 114 15.82 4.48 6.29
CA TYR A 114 15.85 3.06 6.59
C TYR A 114 15.62 2.20 5.35
N SER A 115 16.26 1.05 5.34
CA SER A 115 16.03 -0.07 4.44
C SER A 115 16.01 -1.32 5.29
N LEU A 116 14.82 -1.88 5.53
CA LEU A 116 14.59 -3.03 6.40
C LEU A 116 14.19 -4.24 5.57
N ILE A 117 14.86 -5.36 5.78
CA ILE A 117 14.57 -6.62 5.11
C ILE A 117 13.72 -7.49 6.02
N SER A 118 12.61 -8.01 5.51
CA SER A 118 11.80 -9.03 6.18
C SER A 118 12.08 -10.41 5.61
N ASP A 119 11.51 -11.45 6.24
CA ASP A 119 11.62 -12.83 5.78
C ASP A 119 11.11 -13.07 4.35
N ASN A 120 10.39 -12.11 3.78
CA ASN A 120 9.89 -12.16 2.39
C ASN A 120 10.85 -11.53 1.37
N ASP A 121 12.06 -11.17 1.75
CA ASP A 121 13.13 -10.57 0.92
C ASP A 121 12.74 -9.27 0.18
N VAL A 122 11.62 -8.65 0.50
CA VAL A 122 11.22 -7.36 -0.06
C VAL A 122 11.68 -6.26 0.88
N PRO A 123 12.64 -5.39 0.49
CA PRO A 123 13.08 -4.28 1.32
C PRO A 123 11.95 -3.30 1.59
N LEU A 124 11.74 -2.94 2.86
CA LEU A 124 10.92 -1.82 3.26
C LEU A 124 11.80 -0.58 3.37
N GLU A 125 11.76 0.28 2.38
CA GLU A 125 12.55 1.50 2.32
C GLU A 125 11.70 2.73 2.61
N GLY A 126 12.30 3.71 3.30
CA GLY A 126 11.63 4.97 3.56
C GLY A 126 12.48 5.92 4.39
N SER A 127 11.86 7.05 4.70
CA SER A 127 12.47 8.05 5.57
C SER A 127 11.41 8.81 6.35
N TYR A 128 11.81 9.30 7.52
CA TYR A 128 11.01 10.24 8.30
C TYR A 128 11.93 11.21 9.05
N THR A 129 11.34 12.23 9.65
CA THR A 129 12.08 13.25 10.36
C THR A 129 11.53 13.44 11.78
N PHE A 130 12.39 13.91 12.68
CA PHE A 130 12.01 14.47 13.96
C PHE A 130 12.80 15.75 14.22
N THR A 131 12.28 16.63 15.05
CA THR A 131 12.96 17.88 15.43
C THR A 131 13.50 17.76 16.84
N PHE A 132 14.79 18.07 17.02
CA PHE A 132 15.38 18.19 18.32
C PHE A 132 15.64 19.66 18.66
N ASN A 133 15.08 20.11 19.80
CA ASN A 133 15.33 21.42 20.37
C ASN A 133 16.31 21.23 21.53
N ALA A 134 17.59 21.57 21.32
CA ALA A 134 18.59 21.48 22.39
C ALA A 134 18.12 22.21 23.66
N PRO A 135 18.31 21.64 24.87
CA PRO A 135 17.94 22.30 26.10
C PRO A 135 18.85 23.53 26.30
N GLY A 136 18.26 24.73 26.21
CA GLY A 136 19.04 25.94 26.45
C GLY A 136 18.47 27.26 25.94
N GLN A 137 17.43 27.25 25.14
CA GLN A 137 16.74 28.51 24.77
C GLN A 137 15.23 28.39 25.00
N ILE A 138 14.75 29.04 26.04
CA ILE A 138 13.33 29.36 26.19
C ILE A 138 13.04 30.43 25.13
N THR A 139 12.77 30.01 23.90
CA THR A 139 12.12 30.87 22.91
C THR A 139 10.65 30.82 23.23
N THR A 140 10.13 31.93 23.76
CA THR A 140 8.68 32.18 23.85
C THR A 140 8.04 31.77 22.52
N PRO A 141 7.06 30.85 22.52
CA PRO A 141 6.44 30.42 21.27
C PRO A 141 5.74 31.63 20.65
N ALA A 142 6.21 32.04 19.47
CA ALA A 142 5.39 32.88 18.60
C ALA A 142 4.09 32.12 18.33
N PRO A 143 2.92 32.79 18.30
CA PRO A 143 1.66 32.12 18.09
C PRO A 143 1.67 31.46 16.72
N THR A 144 1.90 30.16 16.70
CA THR A 144 1.78 29.33 15.51
C THR A 144 0.29 29.33 15.14
N LYS A 145 -0.05 30.03 14.06
CA LYS A 145 -1.34 29.85 13.41
C LYS A 145 -1.49 28.36 13.17
N THR A 146 -2.42 27.76 13.87
CA THR A 146 -2.89 26.39 13.64
C THR A 146 -3.32 26.34 12.18
N LYS A 147 -2.45 25.78 11.35
CA LYS A 147 -2.85 25.35 10.03
C LYS A 147 -3.59 24.05 10.28
N ASP A 148 -4.90 24.09 10.16
CA ASP A 148 -5.75 22.91 10.17
C ASP A 148 -5.06 21.83 9.33
N SER A 149 -4.60 20.79 10.02
CA SER A 149 -4.23 19.56 9.37
C SER A 149 -5.52 19.00 8.78
N GLN A 150 -5.76 19.33 7.52
CA GLN A 150 -6.73 18.56 6.76
C GLN A 150 -6.27 17.11 6.84
N VAL A 151 -7.05 16.34 7.58
CA VAL A 151 -7.06 14.89 7.50
C VAL A 151 -7.22 14.59 6.00
N GLN A 152 -6.13 14.19 5.38
CA GLN A 152 -6.12 13.74 4.01
C GLN A 152 -6.91 12.44 4.01
N SER A 153 -8.21 12.58 3.81
CA SER A 153 -9.10 11.47 3.52
C SER A 153 -8.46 10.73 2.36
N SER A 154 -7.97 9.54 2.64
CA SER A 154 -7.51 8.62 1.60
C SER A 154 -8.69 8.45 0.65
N ASN A 155 -8.60 9.09 -0.50
CA ASN A 155 -9.60 8.96 -1.54
C ASN A 155 -9.58 7.51 -2.02
N ASN A 156 -10.51 6.71 -1.51
CA ASN A 156 -10.77 5.35 -1.98
C ASN A 156 -11.41 5.33 -3.39
N PHE A 157 -11.01 6.30 -4.23
CA PHE A 157 -11.54 6.42 -5.60
C PHE A 157 -11.32 5.15 -6.40
N GLY A 158 -10.17 4.50 -6.24
CA GLY A 158 -9.86 3.24 -6.92
C GLY A 158 -10.79 2.10 -6.52
N THR A 159 -11.05 1.97 -5.21
CA THR A 159 -11.92 0.91 -4.69
C THR A 159 -13.39 1.14 -5.09
N THR A 160 -13.84 2.39 -5.07
CA THR A 160 -15.22 2.74 -5.46
C THR A 160 -15.46 2.49 -6.95
N ILE A 161 -14.51 2.84 -7.83
CA ILE A 161 -14.60 2.58 -9.26
C ILE A 161 -14.58 1.07 -9.54
N PHE A 162 -13.75 0.30 -8.83
CA PHE A 162 -13.69 -1.14 -8.98
C PHE A 162 -15.02 -1.81 -8.59
N VAL A 163 -15.61 -1.42 -7.47
CA VAL A 163 -16.92 -1.95 -7.01
C VAL A 163 -18.03 -1.61 -8.00
N LEU A 164 -18.03 -0.40 -8.55
CA LEU A 164 -19.00 0.01 -9.56
C LEU A 164 -18.85 -0.80 -10.86
N LEU A 165 -17.63 -1.05 -11.33
CA LEU A 165 -17.38 -1.86 -12.52
C LEU A 165 -17.86 -3.31 -12.35
N VAL A 166 -17.59 -3.91 -11.18
CA VAL A 166 -18.06 -5.27 -10.87
C VAL A 166 -19.59 -5.31 -10.80
N GLY A 167 -20.22 -4.30 -10.20
CA GLY A 167 -21.68 -4.18 -10.15
C GLY A 167 -22.31 -4.08 -11.52
N VAL A 168 -21.78 -3.27 -12.42
CA VAL A 168 -22.25 -3.12 -13.79
C VAL A 168 -22.09 -4.42 -14.58
N ALA A 169 -20.96 -5.11 -14.44
CA ALA A 169 -20.72 -6.41 -15.09
C ALA A 169 -21.74 -7.46 -14.64
N ALA A 170 -22.07 -7.52 -13.35
CA ALA A 170 -23.07 -8.44 -12.81
C ALA A 170 -24.48 -8.18 -13.39
N ILE A 171 -24.86 -6.90 -13.53
CA ILE A 171 -26.15 -6.50 -14.11
C ILE A 171 -26.23 -6.91 -15.59
N VAL A 172 -25.18 -6.68 -16.37
CA VAL A 172 -25.14 -7.07 -17.78
C VAL A 172 -25.29 -8.59 -17.95
N VAL A 173 -24.63 -9.38 -17.10
CA VAL A 173 -24.77 -10.83 -17.10
C VAL A 173 -26.19 -11.26 -16.75
N ALA A 174 -26.79 -10.65 -15.72
CA ALA A 174 -28.17 -10.96 -15.32
C ALA A 174 -29.18 -10.66 -16.45
N ILE A 175 -29.04 -9.50 -17.09
CA ILE A 175 -29.91 -9.13 -18.24
C ILE A 175 -29.74 -10.12 -19.41
N GLY A 176 -28.47 -10.50 -19.69
CA GLY A 176 -28.17 -11.50 -20.72
C GLY A 176 -28.81 -12.86 -20.45
N LEU A 177 -28.77 -13.32 -19.19
CA LEU A 177 -29.40 -14.57 -18.78
C LEU A 177 -30.92 -14.52 -18.86
N ILE A 178 -31.55 -13.41 -18.47
CA ILE A 178 -33.00 -13.21 -18.58
C ILE A 178 -33.42 -13.20 -20.04
N TRP A 179 -32.69 -12.50 -20.89
CA TRP A 179 -32.99 -12.44 -22.32
C TRP A 179 -32.83 -13.82 -23.01
N TYR A 180 -31.76 -14.53 -22.63
CA TYR A 180 -31.50 -15.89 -23.11
C TYR A 180 -32.58 -16.88 -22.64
N GLY A 181 -32.98 -16.81 -21.37
CA GLY A 181 -34.04 -17.63 -20.79
C GLY A 181 -35.40 -17.38 -21.47
N ARG A 182 -35.75 -16.10 -21.75
CA ARG A 182 -36.96 -15.74 -22.48
C ARG A 182 -36.94 -16.26 -23.91
N LYS A 183 -35.79 -16.24 -24.58
CA LYS A 183 -35.67 -16.76 -25.94
C LYS A 183 -35.88 -18.28 -25.98
N LEU A 184 -35.33 -19.04 -25.02
CA LEU A 184 -35.53 -20.48 -24.92
C LEU A 184 -36.99 -20.85 -24.60
N TYR A 185 -37.66 -20.02 -23.79
CA TYR A 185 -39.06 -20.25 -23.44
C TYR A 185 -40.03 -19.98 -24.61
N ASN A 186 -39.70 -19.04 -25.49
CA ASN A 186 -40.55 -18.63 -26.62
C ASN A 186 -40.39 -19.53 -27.86
N GLU A 187 -39.41 -20.45 -27.85
CA GLU A 187 -39.15 -21.43 -28.92
C GLU A 187 -39.77 -22.82 -28.63
N ARG A 188 -40.51 -22.97 -27.52
CA ARG A 188 -41.35 -24.13 -27.20
C ARG A 188 -42.80 -23.86 -27.53
#